data_987f374e99db63c6f71158f94fb9c531
#
_entry.id   987f374e99db63c6f71158f94fb9c531
#
_cell.length_a   1.000
_cell.length_b   1.000
_cell.length_c   1.000
_cell.angle_alpha   90.00
_cell.angle_beta   90.00
_cell.angle_gamma   90.00
#
_symmetry.space_group_name_H-M   'P 1'
#
loop_
_entity.id
_entity.type
_entity.pdbx_description
1 polymer ?
#
loop_
_entity_poly.entity_id
_entity_poly.type
_entity_poly.pdbx_seq_one_letter_code
_entity_poly.pdbx_strand_id
1 'polypeptide(L)'
;MEENCSIKLFESDLESMLSQVLAKARSRDEKLKAAKGKAEKLKHQNGKLNDVLDLEKPSALTEEECELLIQYLLAENNVVLEEYRICYMRGLMDGMEIKKIVE
;
A
#
# COMPACT_ATOMS: atom_id res chain seq x y z
N MET A 1 22.03 10.83 22.65
CA MET A 1 21.86 9.41 22.26
C MET A 1 20.56 8.80 22.74
N GLU A 2 20.12 9.12 23.96
CA GLU A 2 18.83 8.61 24.49
C GLU A 2 17.63 9.08 23.67
N GLU A 3 17.62 10.33 23.22
CA GLU A 3 16.54 10.88 22.39
C GLU A 3 16.38 10.15 21.05
N ASN A 4 17.51 9.78 20.40
CA ASN A 4 17.47 9.05 19.15
C ASN A 4 16.92 7.62 19.35
N CYS A 5 17.21 6.98 20.47
CA CYS A 5 16.68 5.65 20.79
C CYS A 5 15.15 5.70 20.99
N SER A 6 14.65 6.74 21.69
CA SER A 6 13.22 6.93 21.93
C SER A 6 12.45 7.17 20.64
N ILE A 7 13.00 7.99 19.73
CA ILE A 7 12.38 8.27 18.44
C ILE A 7 12.34 7.00 17.58
N LYS A 8 13.43 6.23 17.55
CA LYS A 8 13.48 4.98 16.79
C LYS A 8 12.48 3.95 17.30
N LEU A 9 12.32 3.83 18.62
CA LEU A 9 11.34 2.92 19.21
C LEU A 9 9.91 3.35 18.87
N PHE A 10 9.63 4.66 18.91
CA PHE A 10 8.33 5.18 18.53
C PHE A 10 8.02 4.94 17.05
N GLU A 11 8.97 5.15 16.16
CA GLU A 11 8.82 4.88 14.73
C GLU A 11 8.57 3.40 14.46
N SER A 12 9.29 2.52 15.13
CA SER A 12 9.11 1.07 15.01
C SER A 12 7.72 0.62 15.47
N ASP A 13 7.24 1.16 16.59
CA ASP A 13 5.90 0.88 17.09
C ASP A 13 4.81 1.40 16.16
N LEU A 14 5.01 2.60 15.59
CA LEU A 14 4.08 3.19 14.63
C LEU A 14 4.02 2.33 13.35
N GLU A 15 5.16 1.93 12.81
CA GLU A 15 5.22 1.07 11.62
C GLU A 15 4.52 -0.27 11.87
N SER A 16 4.75 -0.88 13.02
CA SER A 16 4.10 -2.13 13.40
C SER A 16 2.58 -1.98 13.49
N MET A 17 2.11 -0.89 14.10
CA MET A 17 0.69 -0.59 14.22
C MET A 17 0.04 -0.37 12.85
N LEU A 18 0.67 0.42 11.98
CA LEU A 18 0.17 0.67 10.62
C LEU A 18 0.15 -0.61 9.80
N SER A 19 1.16 -1.47 9.92
CA SER A 19 1.19 -2.76 9.25
C SER A 19 0.04 -3.65 9.67
N GLN A 20 -0.33 -3.66 10.96
CA GLN A 20 -1.47 -4.42 11.48
C GLN A 20 -2.80 -3.86 10.94
N VAL A 21 -2.94 -2.54 10.90
CA VAL A 21 -4.13 -1.88 10.35
C VAL A 21 -4.32 -2.26 8.88
N LEU A 22 -3.24 -2.19 8.09
CA LEU A 22 -3.28 -2.53 6.67
C LEU A 22 -3.54 -4.02 6.44
N ALA A 23 -2.97 -4.90 7.27
CA ALA A 23 -3.21 -6.33 7.17
C ALA A 23 -4.69 -6.67 7.37
N LYS A 24 -5.34 -6.04 8.34
CA LYS A 24 -6.79 -6.20 8.57
C LYS A 24 -7.60 -5.62 7.41
N ALA A 25 -7.21 -4.45 6.92
CA ALA A 25 -7.90 -3.80 5.82
C ALA A 25 -7.84 -4.62 4.53
N ARG A 26 -6.72 -5.27 4.26
CA ARG A 26 -6.55 -6.14 3.09
C ARG A 26 -7.59 -7.26 3.03
N SER A 27 -8.04 -7.75 4.17
CA SER A 27 -9.06 -8.78 4.23
C SER A 27 -10.49 -8.27 4.33
N ARG A 28 -10.71 -7.01 4.72
CA ARG A 28 -12.03 -6.46 5.03
C ARG A 28 -12.46 -5.27 4.17
N ASP A 29 -11.54 -4.43 3.74
CA ASP A 29 -11.87 -3.22 2.98
C ASP A 29 -12.09 -3.56 1.51
N GLU A 30 -13.32 -3.38 1.03
CA GLU A 30 -13.70 -3.74 -0.34
C GLU A 30 -13.01 -2.88 -1.40
N LYS A 31 -12.78 -1.61 -1.13
CA LYS A 31 -12.09 -0.71 -2.06
C LYS A 31 -10.63 -1.11 -2.23
N LEU A 32 -9.96 -1.44 -1.12
CA LEU A 32 -8.58 -1.89 -1.16
C LEU A 32 -8.46 -3.24 -1.87
N LYS A 33 -9.36 -4.17 -1.58
CA LYS A 33 -9.41 -5.48 -2.26
C LYS A 33 -9.60 -5.32 -3.77
N ALA A 34 -10.52 -4.45 -4.19
CA ALA A 34 -10.77 -4.19 -5.60
C ALA A 34 -9.55 -3.58 -6.29
N ALA A 35 -8.89 -2.62 -5.65
CA ALA A 35 -7.70 -1.98 -6.19
C ALA A 35 -6.55 -2.99 -6.34
N LYS A 36 -6.31 -3.81 -5.32
CA LYS A 36 -5.28 -4.86 -5.36
C LYS A 36 -5.57 -5.91 -6.42
N GLY A 37 -6.82 -6.35 -6.51
CA GLY A 37 -7.25 -7.32 -7.50
C GLY A 37 -7.03 -6.83 -8.93
N LYS A 38 -7.31 -5.56 -9.19
CA LYS A 38 -7.08 -4.94 -10.50
C LYS A 38 -5.59 -4.89 -10.84
N ALA A 39 -4.74 -4.50 -9.89
CA ALA A 39 -3.30 -4.45 -10.09
C ALA A 39 -2.71 -5.85 -10.37
N GLU A 40 -3.10 -6.85 -9.59
CA GLU A 40 -2.67 -8.24 -9.78
C GLU A 40 -3.09 -8.77 -11.14
N LYS A 41 -4.32 -8.50 -11.55
CA LYS A 41 -4.84 -8.94 -12.85
C LYS A 41 -4.04 -8.33 -14.00
N LEU A 42 -3.71 -7.05 -13.93
CA LEU A 42 -2.88 -6.38 -14.93
C LEU A 42 -1.47 -6.97 -14.98
N LYS A 43 -0.88 -7.23 -13.83
CA LYS A 43 0.46 -7.81 -13.72
C LYS A 43 0.55 -9.17 -14.39
N HIS A 44 -0.47 -9.99 -14.26
CA HIS A 44 -0.47 -11.37 -14.76
C HIS A 44 -1.00 -11.52 -16.18
N GLN A 45 -1.42 -10.44 -16.85
CA GLN A 45 -1.86 -10.50 -18.24
C GLN A 45 -0.75 -10.80 -19.23
N ASN A 46 0.49 -10.46 -18.89
CA ASN A 46 1.63 -10.64 -19.78
C ASN A 46 2.80 -11.20 -18.97
N GLY A 47 3.29 -12.39 -19.35
CA GLY A 47 4.36 -13.07 -18.63
C GLY A 47 5.69 -12.31 -18.65
N LYS A 48 5.98 -11.62 -19.75
CA LYS A 48 7.19 -10.80 -19.90
C LYS A 48 7.16 -9.59 -18.96
N LEU A 49 6.00 -8.93 -18.86
CA LEU A 49 5.78 -7.83 -17.95
C LEU A 49 5.89 -8.30 -16.50
N ASN A 50 5.33 -9.46 -16.19
CA ASN A 50 5.40 -10.06 -14.86
C ASN A 50 6.86 -10.31 -14.44
N ASP A 51 7.69 -10.83 -15.34
CA ASP A 51 9.11 -11.09 -15.08
C ASP A 51 9.87 -9.79 -14.82
N VAL A 52 9.58 -8.74 -15.60
CA VAL A 52 10.21 -7.41 -15.41
C VAL A 52 9.81 -6.82 -14.07
N LEU A 53 8.54 -6.92 -13.69
CA LEU A 53 8.02 -6.38 -12.42
C LEU A 53 8.54 -7.14 -11.21
N ASP A 54 8.77 -8.44 -11.35
CA ASP A 54 9.36 -9.26 -10.29
C ASP A 54 10.90 -9.16 -10.26
N LEU A 55 11.47 -8.33 -11.13
CA LEU A 55 12.92 -8.10 -11.21
C LEU A 55 13.72 -9.37 -11.56
N GLU A 56 13.09 -10.31 -12.24
CA GLU A 56 13.74 -11.56 -12.64
C GLU A 56 14.56 -11.41 -13.93
N LYS A 57 13.99 -10.75 -14.95
CA LYS A 57 14.66 -10.54 -16.22
C LYS A 57 14.36 -9.16 -16.80
N PRO A 58 15.39 -8.41 -17.21
CA PRO A 58 15.18 -7.25 -18.03
C PRO A 58 14.71 -7.69 -19.42
N SER A 59 13.81 -6.93 -20.04
CA SER A 59 13.27 -7.25 -21.34
C SER A 59 12.84 -5.98 -22.07
N ALA A 60 13.05 -5.96 -23.39
CA ALA A 60 12.50 -4.88 -24.21
C ALA A 60 10.99 -5.08 -24.32
N LEU A 61 10.23 -4.02 -24.05
CA LEU A 61 8.77 -4.04 -24.11
C LEU A 61 8.30 -3.40 -25.42
N THR A 62 7.27 -3.98 -26.01
CA THR A 62 6.57 -3.36 -27.14
C THR A 62 5.76 -2.15 -26.64
N GLU A 63 5.25 -1.35 -27.55
CA GLU A 63 4.40 -0.21 -27.20
C GLU A 63 3.16 -0.66 -26.43
N GLU A 64 2.54 -1.76 -26.85
CA GLU A 64 1.37 -2.32 -26.17
C GLU A 64 1.72 -2.80 -24.76
N GLU A 65 2.87 -3.43 -24.60
CA GLU A 65 3.36 -3.87 -23.29
C GLU A 65 3.68 -2.67 -22.40
N CYS A 66 4.22 -1.59 -22.97
CA CYS A 66 4.45 -0.34 -22.24
C CYS A 66 3.13 0.30 -21.76
N GLU A 67 2.09 0.27 -22.59
CA GLU A 67 0.76 0.75 -22.18
C GLU A 67 0.21 -0.06 -21.00
N LEU A 68 0.38 -1.36 -21.05
CA LEU A 68 -0.03 -2.25 -19.96
C LEU A 68 0.74 -1.94 -18.69
N LEU A 69 2.04 -1.67 -18.79
CA LEU A 69 2.87 -1.26 -17.67
C LEU A 69 2.36 0.04 -17.05
N ILE A 70 2.00 1.02 -17.87
CA ILE A 70 1.44 2.30 -17.40
C ILE A 70 0.14 2.05 -16.64
N GLN A 71 -0.75 1.23 -17.17
CA GLN A 71 -2.00 0.87 -16.50
C GLN A 71 -1.74 0.19 -15.17
N TYR A 72 -0.77 -0.71 -15.11
CA TYR A 72 -0.38 -1.38 -13.87
C TYR A 72 0.14 -0.38 -12.83
N LEU A 73 1.01 0.55 -13.23
CA LEU A 73 1.56 1.56 -12.32
C LEU A 73 0.46 2.48 -11.78
N LEU A 74 -0.52 2.84 -12.61
CA LEU A 74 -1.69 3.61 -12.16
C LEU A 74 -2.54 2.82 -11.18
N ALA A 75 -2.73 1.53 -11.42
CA ALA A 75 -3.46 0.65 -10.51
C ALA A 75 -2.74 0.48 -9.17
N GLU A 76 -1.41 0.34 -9.18
CA GLU A 76 -0.60 0.30 -7.96
C GLU A 76 -0.68 1.61 -7.19
N ASN A 77 -0.69 2.74 -7.89
CA ASN A 77 -0.85 4.04 -7.25
C ASN A 77 -2.21 4.14 -6.54
N ASN A 78 -3.27 3.59 -7.13
CA ASN A 78 -4.58 3.53 -6.49
C ASN A 78 -4.56 2.67 -5.22
N VAL A 79 -3.81 1.56 -5.22
CA VAL A 79 -3.62 0.73 -4.01
C VAL A 79 -3.00 1.59 -2.90
N VAL A 80 -1.94 2.32 -3.21
CA VAL A 80 -1.26 3.19 -2.23
C VAL A 80 -2.22 4.27 -1.70
N LEU A 81 -3.01 4.89 -2.56
CA LEU A 81 -4.00 5.91 -2.16
C LEU A 81 -5.06 5.33 -1.23
N GLU A 82 -5.55 4.11 -1.49
CA GLU A 82 -6.50 3.43 -0.61
C GLU A 82 -5.86 3.06 0.73
N GLU A 83 -4.60 2.66 0.74
CA GLU A 83 -3.87 2.40 1.98
C GLU A 83 -3.71 3.68 2.81
N TYR A 84 -3.39 4.82 2.17
CA TYR A 84 -3.32 6.11 2.86
C TYR A 84 -4.68 6.53 3.43
N ARG A 85 -5.77 6.33 2.67
CA ARG A 85 -7.12 6.61 3.14
C ARG A 85 -7.42 5.83 4.43
N ILE A 86 -7.11 4.56 4.46
CA ILE A 86 -7.37 3.69 5.61
C ILE A 86 -6.56 4.16 6.82
N CYS A 87 -5.28 4.44 6.64
CA CYS A 87 -4.42 4.92 7.72
C CYS A 87 -4.87 6.28 8.24
N TYR A 88 -5.29 7.18 7.34
CA TYR A 88 -5.79 8.50 7.70
C TYR A 88 -7.07 8.41 8.53
N MET A 89 -8.03 7.60 8.08
CA MET A 89 -9.29 7.39 8.80
C MET A 89 -9.06 6.78 10.18
N ARG A 90 -8.15 5.84 10.28
CA ARG A 90 -7.77 5.25 11.57
C ARG A 90 -7.17 6.30 12.50
N GLY A 91 -6.29 7.15 11.99
CA GLY A 91 -5.70 8.24 12.76
C GLY A 91 -6.74 9.23 13.26
N LEU A 92 -7.73 9.57 12.43
CA LEU A 92 -8.84 10.44 12.83
C LEU A 92 -9.68 9.80 13.95
N MET A 93 -10.02 8.53 13.83
CA MET A 93 -10.79 7.81 14.83
C MET A 93 -10.04 7.76 16.17
N ASP A 94 -8.78 7.43 16.14
CA ASP A 94 -7.93 7.38 17.34
C ASP A 94 -7.80 8.76 17.97
N GLY A 95 -7.65 9.82 17.17
CA GLY A 95 -7.61 11.20 17.63
C GLY A 95 -8.90 11.63 18.31
N MET A 96 -10.06 11.24 17.77
CA MET A 96 -11.35 11.53 18.37
C MET A 96 -11.53 10.82 19.71
N GLU A 97 -11.07 9.58 19.85
CA GLU A 97 -11.10 8.86 21.11
C GLU A 97 -10.22 9.51 22.17
N ILE A 98 -9.02 9.93 21.80
CA ILE A 98 -8.10 10.65 22.69
C ILE A 98 -8.75 11.96 23.18
N LYS A 99 -9.40 12.70 22.30
CA LYS A 99 -10.11 13.92 22.64
C LYS A 99 -11.20 13.68 23.69
N LYS A 100 -11.96 12.61 23.53
CA LYS A 100 -13.00 12.23 24.49
C LYS A 100 -12.43 11.91 25.87
N ILE A 101 -11.28 11.28 25.92
CA ILE A 101 -10.62 10.93 27.19
C ILE A 101 -10.14 12.19 27.91
N VAL A 102 -9.62 13.16 27.17
CA VAL A 102 -9.07 14.42 27.72
C VAL A 102 -10.17 15.41 28.14
N GLU A 103 -11.30 15.40 27.47
CA GLU A 103 -12.45 16.23 27.83
C GLU A 103 -13.20 15.69 29.07
#